data_07c0c5ee8d562fb88a9c6db0830271fa
#
_entry.id   07c0c5ee8d562fb88a9c6db0830271fa
#
_cell.length_a   1.000
_cell.length_b   1.000
_cell.length_c   1.000
_cell.angle_alpha   90.00
_cell.angle_beta   90.00
_cell.angle_gamma   90.00
#
_symmetry.space_group_name_H-M   'P 1'
#
loop_
_entity.id
_entity.type
_entity.pdbx_description
1 polymer ?
#
loop_
_entity_poly.entity_id
_entity_poly.type
_entity_poly.pdbx_seq_one_letter_code
_entity_poly.pdbx_strand_id
1 'polypeptide(L)'
;MSNLELGILLPALIAGLLVVATHAPLGVQVLNRGIVFIDIAIAQIAGVGVIGADFFGWEAQGVAVQISALAAALLGALFLTWTEKRWPEIQEAIIGTVFVLAATLSVLLLASNPHGGEYLKDLLVGQILWVGQTQVIVVAALTAVVLAAWFGIGRQRLGRVGFYLLFGLSVTASVQMVGVYLVFSSLIIPALASRNATRFRLAKAYAVGGLGYLFGLVASTLFDLPTGAIIVWAMAIVGIVFSSLERAAPRPAT
;
A
#
# COMPACT_ATOMS: atom_id res chain seq x y z
N MET A 1 23.45 -6.34 17.57
CA MET A 1 22.96 -5.25 16.69
C MET A 1 23.75 -4.00 17.03
N SER A 2 24.45 -3.45 16.03
CA SER A 2 25.20 -2.20 16.19
C SER A 2 24.23 -1.01 16.27
N ASN A 3 24.66 0.13 16.88
CA ASN A 3 23.84 1.36 16.91
C ASN A 3 23.47 1.84 15.50
N LEU A 4 24.25 1.48 14.48
CA LEU A 4 24.01 1.80 13.09
C LEU A 4 22.82 1.00 12.51
N GLU A 5 22.72 -0.28 12.87
CA GLU A 5 21.59 -1.14 12.44
C GLU A 5 20.27 -0.68 13.03
N LEU A 6 20.25 -0.29 14.30
CA LEU A 6 19.06 0.29 14.93
C LEU A 6 18.65 1.62 14.29
N GLY A 7 19.62 2.45 13.88
CA GLY A 7 19.37 3.73 13.20
C GLY A 7 18.69 3.58 11.85
N ILE A 8 18.86 2.45 11.16
CA ILE A 8 18.24 2.15 9.86
C ILE A 8 16.93 1.39 10.05
N LEU A 9 16.90 0.41 10.95
CA LEU A 9 15.73 -0.45 11.12
C LEU A 9 14.56 0.25 11.81
N LEU A 10 14.81 1.17 12.72
CA LEU A 10 13.73 1.87 13.44
C LEU A 10 12.91 2.77 12.51
N PRO A 11 13.47 3.64 11.65
CA PRO A 11 12.69 4.38 10.65
C PRO A 11 11.93 3.47 9.70
N ALA A 12 12.53 2.35 9.25
CA ALA A 12 11.89 1.37 8.39
C ALA A 12 10.68 0.70 9.08
N LEU A 13 10.81 0.34 10.35
CA LEU A 13 9.72 -0.23 11.13
C LEU A 13 8.58 0.81 11.31
N ILE A 14 8.92 2.05 11.65
CA ILE A 14 7.93 3.13 11.79
C ILE A 14 7.20 3.34 10.45
N ALA A 15 7.91 3.39 9.33
CA ALA A 15 7.33 3.49 8.01
C ALA A 15 6.35 2.34 7.74
N GLY A 16 6.74 1.10 8.01
CA GLY A 16 5.88 -0.06 7.89
C GLY A 16 4.63 0.00 8.77
N LEU A 17 4.75 0.43 10.02
CA LEU A 17 3.62 0.60 10.93
C LEU A 17 2.67 1.72 10.48
N LEU A 18 3.16 2.80 9.90
CA LEU A 18 2.33 3.86 9.29
C LEU A 18 1.55 3.34 8.09
N VAL A 19 2.18 2.51 7.24
CA VAL A 19 1.49 1.82 6.14
C VAL A 19 0.39 0.93 6.69
N VAL A 20 0.68 0.05 7.64
CA VAL A 20 -0.32 -0.86 8.24
C VAL A 20 -1.45 -0.06 8.90
N ALA A 21 -1.18 1.09 9.51
CA ALA A 21 -2.18 1.91 10.18
C ALA A 21 -3.33 2.33 9.25
N THR A 22 -3.02 2.71 8.01
CA THR A 22 -4.03 3.07 7.00
C THR A 22 -4.52 1.87 6.20
N HIS A 23 -3.62 0.94 5.83
CA HIS A 23 -3.93 -0.15 4.93
C HIS A 23 -4.76 -1.27 5.58
N ALA A 24 -4.63 -1.52 6.88
CA ALA A 24 -5.46 -2.52 7.55
C ALA A 24 -6.98 -2.17 7.48
N PRO A 25 -7.45 -0.98 7.86
CA PRO A 25 -8.86 -0.63 7.74
C PRO A 25 -9.33 -0.48 6.30
N LEU A 26 -8.48 0.05 5.39
CA LEU A 26 -8.81 0.19 3.98
C LEU A 26 -8.88 -1.18 3.29
N GLY A 27 -7.96 -2.10 3.60
CA GLY A 27 -7.93 -3.46 3.06
C GLY A 27 -9.16 -4.28 3.44
N VAL A 28 -9.61 -4.17 4.69
CA VAL A 28 -10.90 -4.78 5.11
C VAL A 28 -12.05 -4.26 4.26
N GLN A 29 -12.06 -2.98 3.91
CA GLN A 29 -13.10 -2.39 3.07
C GLN A 29 -12.97 -2.80 1.60
N VAL A 30 -11.76 -2.86 1.06
CA VAL A 30 -11.44 -3.34 -0.30
C VAL A 30 -11.93 -4.78 -0.48
N LEU A 31 -11.58 -5.66 0.47
CA LEU A 31 -12.00 -7.06 0.45
C LEU A 31 -13.54 -7.21 0.52
N ASN A 32 -14.21 -6.38 1.32
CA ASN A 32 -15.67 -6.39 1.43
C ASN A 32 -16.37 -5.88 0.15
N ARG A 33 -15.69 -5.06 -0.65
CA ARG A 33 -16.23 -4.55 -1.93
C ARG A 33 -15.89 -5.45 -3.12
N GLY A 34 -14.98 -6.41 -2.98
CA GLY A 34 -14.51 -7.26 -4.07
C GLY A 34 -13.66 -6.52 -5.12
N ILE A 35 -12.98 -5.45 -4.74
CA ILE A 35 -12.13 -4.62 -5.63
C ILE A 35 -10.65 -4.77 -5.24
N VAL A 36 -10.16 -6.00 -5.18
CA VAL A 36 -8.86 -6.35 -4.60
C VAL A 36 -7.68 -5.71 -5.33
N PHE A 37 -7.75 -5.53 -6.65
CA PHE A 37 -6.66 -4.98 -7.47
C PHE A 37 -6.63 -3.45 -7.54
N ILE A 38 -7.51 -2.74 -6.82
CA ILE A 38 -7.56 -1.28 -6.84
C ILE A 38 -6.24 -0.63 -6.40
N ASP A 39 -5.56 -1.25 -5.44
CA ASP A 39 -4.31 -0.76 -4.88
C ASP A 39 -3.20 -0.68 -5.94
N ILE A 40 -2.97 -1.79 -6.64
CA ILE A 40 -1.95 -1.83 -7.69
C ILE A 40 -2.31 -0.94 -8.87
N ALA A 41 -3.59 -0.76 -9.19
CA ALA A 41 -4.02 0.17 -10.24
C ALA A 41 -3.72 1.62 -9.86
N ILE A 42 -4.10 2.06 -8.65
CA ILE A 42 -3.81 3.41 -8.16
C ILE A 42 -2.30 3.63 -8.01
N ALA A 43 -1.56 2.62 -7.52
CA ALA A 43 -0.10 2.68 -7.42
C ALA A 43 0.57 2.88 -8.79
N GLN A 44 0.13 2.17 -9.81
CA GLN A 44 0.65 2.33 -11.18
C GLN A 44 0.29 3.69 -11.79
N ILE A 45 -0.93 4.17 -11.58
CA ILE A 45 -1.33 5.52 -12.02
C ILE A 45 -0.46 6.59 -11.34
N ALA A 46 -0.21 6.47 -10.03
CA ALA A 46 0.71 7.36 -9.32
C ALA A 46 2.12 7.29 -9.93
N GLY A 47 2.62 6.09 -10.22
CA GLY A 47 3.89 5.86 -10.89
C GLY A 47 3.98 6.53 -12.26
N VAL A 48 2.93 6.44 -13.07
CA VAL A 48 2.84 7.19 -14.34
C VAL A 48 2.97 8.70 -14.09
N GLY A 49 2.37 9.23 -13.03
CA GLY A 49 2.50 10.63 -12.65
C GLY A 49 3.94 11.02 -12.32
N VAL A 50 4.68 10.17 -11.59
CA VAL A 50 6.11 10.37 -11.29
C VAL A 50 6.95 10.33 -12.56
N ILE A 51 6.80 9.25 -13.35
CA ILE A 51 7.57 9.04 -14.60
C ILE A 51 7.28 10.14 -15.63
N GLY A 52 6.02 10.55 -15.75
CA GLY A 52 5.63 11.63 -16.64
C GLY A 52 6.26 12.96 -16.25
N ALA A 53 6.34 13.29 -14.96
CA ALA A 53 7.01 14.48 -14.47
C ALA A 53 8.53 14.46 -14.79
N ASP A 54 9.18 13.32 -14.59
CA ASP A 54 10.59 13.11 -14.94
C ASP A 54 10.79 13.25 -16.47
N PHE A 55 9.90 12.69 -17.27
CA PHE A 55 9.93 12.81 -18.73
C PHE A 55 9.87 14.28 -19.22
N PHE A 56 9.16 15.14 -18.50
CA PHE A 56 9.11 16.59 -18.77
C PHE A 56 10.28 17.37 -18.14
N GLY A 57 11.26 16.67 -17.54
CA GLY A 57 12.48 17.28 -17.01
C GLY A 57 12.32 17.91 -15.62
N TRP A 58 11.32 17.49 -14.84
CA TRP A 58 11.17 17.95 -13.46
C TRP A 58 12.14 17.19 -12.54
N GLU A 59 12.62 17.85 -11.47
CA GLU A 59 13.53 17.22 -10.51
C GLU A 59 12.91 15.97 -9.88
N ALA A 60 13.57 14.82 -10.01
CA ALA A 60 13.06 13.50 -9.64
C ALA A 60 12.56 13.36 -8.17
N GLN A 61 13.07 14.17 -7.25
CA GLN A 61 12.64 14.21 -5.83
C GLN A 61 11.95 15.54 -5.46
N GLY A 62 11.61 16.36 -6.44
CA GLY A 62 10.98 17.66 -6.25
C GLY A 62 9.52 17.58 -5.81
N VAL A 63 9.04 18.65 -5.18
CA VAL A 63 7.62 18.79 -4.79
C VAL A 63 6.69 18.67 -6.00
N ALA A 64 7.11 19.12 -7.18
CA ALA A 64 6.33 19.04 -8.42
C ALA A 64 6.04 17.58 -8.82
N VAL A 65 7.02 16.67 -8.69
CA VAL A 65 6.84 15.24 -8.97
C VAL A 65 5.86 14.61 -7.97
N GLN A 66 5.95 14.99 -6.70
CA GLN A 66 5.02 14.52 -5.67
C GLN A 66 3.57 14.96 -5.96
N ILE A 67 3.40 16.22 -6.36
CA ILE A 67 2.10 16.76 -6.77
C ILE A 67 1.57 16.02 -8.01
N SER A 68 2.43 15.75 -9.01
CA SER A 68 2.05 15.00 -10.21
C SER A 68 1.58 13.59 -9.87
N ALA A 69 2.32 12.86 -9.03
CA ALA A 69 1.95 11.52 -8.58
C ALA A 69 0.59 11.54 -7.86
N LEU A 70 0.41 12.48 -6.93
CA LEU A 70 -0.83 12.61 -6.18
C LEU A 70 -2.01 13.01 -7.08
N ALA A 71 -1.81 13.97 -7.98
CA ALA A 71 -2.83 14.40 -8.93
C ALA A 71 -3.26 13.23 -9.85
N ALA A 72 -2.31 12.47 -10.39
CA ALA A 72 -2.59 11.29 -11.20
C ALA A 72 -3.40 10.25 -10.40
N ALA A 73 -2.99 9.92 -9.17
CA ALA A 73 -3.69 8.98 -8.32
C ALA A 73 -5.11 9.42 -7.97
N LEU A 74 -5.31 10.71 -7.66
CA LEU A 74 -6.64 11.25 -7.34
C LEU A 74 -7.56 11.28 -8.57
N LEU A 75 -7.04 11.60 -9.76
CA LEU A 75 -7.78 11.50 -11.01
C LEU A 75 -8.16 10.05 -11.31
N GLY A 76 -7.23 9.11 -11.12
CA GLY A 76 -7.50 7.68 -11.24
C GLY A 76 -8.57 7.21 -10.24
N ALA A 77 -8.50 7.66 -9.00
CA ALA A 77 -9.49 7.35 -7.96
C ALA A 77 -10.89 7.89 -8.33
N LEU A 78 -10.98 9.10 -8.86
CA LEU A 78 -12.25 9.68 -9.35
C LEU A 78 -12.79 8.91 -10.55
N PHE A 79 -11.93 8.55 -11.50
CA PHE A 79 -12.29 7.71 -12.64
C PHE A 79 -12.84 6.35 -12.20
N LEU A 80 -12.14 5.65 -11.30
CA LEU A 80 -12.59 4.36 -10.77
C LEU A 80 -13.87 4.48 -9.93
N THR A 81 -14.08 5.61 -9.26
CA THR A 81 -15.36 5.90 -8.58
C THR A 81 -16.52 6.04 -9.58
N TRP A 82 -16.25 6.70 -10.69
CA TRP A 82 -17.24 6.88 -11.76
C TRP A 82 -17.58 5.55 -12.43
N THR A 83 -16.59 4.71 -12.73
CA THR A 83 -16.81 3.38 -13.32
C THR A 83 -17.56 2.44 -12.37
N GLU A 84 -17.27 2.45 -11.05
CA GLU A 84 -18.01 1.67 -10.05
C GLU A 84 -19.50 2.06 -10.00
N LYS A 85 -19.81 3.32 -10.23
CA LYS A 85 -21.23 3.76 -10.31
C LYS A 85 -21.93 3.30 -11.59
N ARG A 86 -21.17 3.23 -12.69
CA ARG A 86 -21.73 3.00 -14.02
C ARG A 86 -21.80 1.51 -14.37
N TRP A 87 -20.78 0.74 -13.96
CA TRP A 87 -20.62 -0.69 -14.28
C TRP A 87 -20.09 -1.48 -13.08
N PRO A 88 -20.86 -1.57 -11.98
CA PRO A 88 -20.40 -2.21 -10.75
C PRO A 88 -20.09 -3.70 -10.94
N GLU A 89 -20.77 -4.38 -11.84
CA GLU A 89 -20.64 -5.82 -12.10
C GLU A 89 -19.31 -6.21 -12.76
N ILE A 90 -18.66 -5.27 -13.47
CA ILE A 90 -17.37 -5.50 -14.14
C ILE A 90 -16.25 -4.62 -13.56
N GLN A 91 -16.46 -4.01 -12.39
CA GLN A 91 -15.52 -3.05 -11.79
C GLN A 91 -14.13 -3.62 -11.63
N GLU A 92 -14.00 -4.87 -11.20
CA GLU A 92 -12.69 -5.52 -11.02
C GLU A 92 -11.95 -5.71 -12.36
N ALA A 93 -12.67 -6.03 -13.44
CA ALA A 93 -12.08 -6.11 -14.77
C ALA A 93 -11.60 -4.74 -15.28
N ILE A 94 -12.36 -3.67 -15.00
CA ILE A 94 -11.98 -2.30 -15.34
C ILE A 94 -10.70 -1.92 -14.55
N ILE A 95 -10.65 -2.19 -13.26
CA ILE A 95 -9.46 -1.94 -12.40
C ILE A 95 -8.23 -2.67 -12.98
N GLY A 96 -8.37 -3.95 -13.33
CA GLY A 96 -7.29 -4.73 -13.93
C GLY A 96 -6.84 -4.17 -15.28
N THR A 97 -7.76 -3.72 -16.11
CA THR A 97 -7.44 -3.08 -17.40
C THR A 97 -6.68 -1.76 -17.19
N VAL A 98 -7.14 -0.92 -16.28
CA VAL A 98 -6.50 0.36 -15.95
C VAL A 98 -5.09 0.12 -15.40
N PHE A 99 -4.92 -0.90 -14.54
CA PHE A 99 -3.60 -1.32 -14.06
C PHE A 99 -2.65 -1.64 -15.21
N VAL A 100 -3.07 -2.50 -16.15
CA VAL A 100 -2.22 -2.92 -17.29
C VAL A 100 -1.90 -1.74 -18.18
N LEU A 101 -2.86 -0.85 -18.46
CA LEU A 101 -2.62 0.36 -19.26
C LEU A 101 -1.65 1.31 -18.58
N ALA A 102 -1.77 1.55 -17.28
CA ALA A 102 -0.83 2.40 -16.55
C ALA A 102 0.57 1.78 -16.47
N ALA A 103 0.66 0.46 -16.21
CA ALA A 103 1.95 -0.24 -16.15
C ALA A 103 2.67 -0.21 -17.52
N THR A 104 1.95 -0.48 -18.61
CA THR A 104 2.54 -0.45 -19.96
C THR A 104 2.89 0.97 -20.41
N LEU A 105 2.10 1.98 -20.02
CA LEU A 105 2.43 3.38 -20.26
C LEU A 105 3.76 3.77 -19.55
N SER A 106 3.96 3.32 -18.31
CA SER A 106 5.24 3.51 -17.60
C SER A 106 6.42 2.93 -18.38
N VAL A 107 6.27 1.71 -18.92
CA VAL A 107 7.29 1.06 -19.75
C VAL A 107 7.57 1.90 -21.02
N LEU A 108 6.52 2.39 -21.69
CA LEU A 108 6.67 3.21 -22.89
C LEU A 108 7.37 4.54 -22.61
N LEU A 109 7.02 5.22 -21.53
CA LEU A 109 7.66 6.48 -21.14
C LEU A 109 9.15 6.29 -20.79
N LEU A 110 9.51 5.14 -20.21
CA LEU A 110 10.88 4.81 -19.82
C LEU A 110 11.68 4.13 -20.95
N ALA A 111 11.08 3.83 -22.11
CA ALA A 111 11.74 3.08 -23.18
C ALA A 111 13.01 3.73 -23.70
N SER A 112 13.12 5.06 -23.64
CA SER A 112 14.31 5.82 -24.04
C SER A 112 15.29 6.11 -22.88
N ASN A 113 14.93 5.75 -21.64
CA ASN A 113 15.77 5.98 -20.46
C ASN A 113 16.69 4.78 -20.23
N PRO A 114 18.05 4.94 -20.28
CA PRO A 114 18.98 3.84 -20.07
C PRO A 114 18.82 3.16 -18.70
N HIS A 115 18.35 3.87 -17.68
CA HIS A 115 18.09 3.37 -16.32
C HIS A 115 16.62 3.02 -16.06
N GLY A 116 15.76 3.00 -17.08
CA GLY A 116 14.34 2.78 -16.96
C GLY A 116 13.96 1.47 -16.27
N GLY A 117 14.73 0.40 -16.50
CA GLY A 117 14.54 -0.90 -15.83
C GLY A 117 14.81 -0.86 -14.33
N GLU A 118 15.85 -0.14 -13.89
CA GLU A 118 16.17 0.06 -12.47
C GLU A 118 15.10 0.90 -11.79
N TYR A 119 14.65 1.96 -12.46
CA TYR A 119 13.58 2.81 -11.96
C TYR A 119 12.27 2.05 -11.74
N LEU A 120 11.86 1.20 -12.69
CA LEU A 120 10.69 0.34 -12.53
C LEU A 120 10.86 -0.66 -11.40
N LYS A 121 12.05 -1.25 -11.26
CA LYS A 121 12.35 -2.16 -10.15
C LYS A 121 12.22 -1.46 -8.80
N ASP A 122 12.76 -0.25 -8.66
CA ASP A 122 12.70 0.53 -7.42
C ASP A 122 11.27 0.91 -7.06
N LEU A 123 10.46 1.28 -8.05
CA LEU A 123 9.04 1.56 -7.85
C LEU A 123 8.27 0.34 -7.34
N LEU A 124 8.56 -0.85 -7.88
CA LEU A 124 7.86 -2.09 -7.53
C LEU A 124 8.30 -2.65 -6.18
N VAL A 125 9.61 -2.72 -5.95
CA VAL A 125 10.21 -3.35 -4.76
C VAL A 125 10.27 -2.40 -3.58
N GLY A 126 10.46 -1.10 -3.85
CA GLY A 126 10.63 -0.05 -2.85
C GLY A 126 11.99 -0.11 -2.16
N GLN A 127 12.27 0.90 -1.36
CA GLN A 127 13.54 1.06 -0.63
C GLN A 127 13.29 1.41 0.85
N ILE A 128 12.51 0.60 1.55
CA ILE A 128 12.06 0.87 2.92
C ILE A 128 13.21 1.16 3.91
N LEU A 129 14.39 0.59 3.71
CA LEU A 129 15.57 0.84 4.58
C LEU A 129 16.16 2.24 4.40
N TRP A 130 15.89 2.89 3.27
CA TRP A 130 16.44 4.21 2.93
C TRP A 130 15.44 5.36 3.13
N VAL A 131 14.34 5.07 3.84
CA VAL A 131 13.32 6.08 4.14
C VAL A 131 13.89 7.17 5.05
N GLY A 132 13.86 8.41 4.55
CA GLY A 132 14.35 9.58 5.29
C GLY A 132 13.40 10.02 6.41
N GLN A 133 13.92 10.65 7.45
CA GLN A 133 13.13 11.15 8.58
C GLN A 133 12.03 12.13 8.13
N THR A 134 12.35 13.05 7.20
CA THR A 134 11.38 14.00 6.65
C THR A 134 10.21 13.28 5.99
N GLN A 135 10.50 12.24 5.21
CA GLN A 135 9.47 11.45 4.54
C GLN A 135 8.57 10.73 5.56
N VAL A 136 9.14 10.15 6.60
CA VAL A 136 8.38 9.51 7.71
C VAL A 136 7.45 10.53 8.39
N ILE A 137 7.92 11.76 8.67
CA ILE A 137 7.10 12.79 9.30
C ILE A 137 5.94 13.21 8.40
N VAL A 138 6.19 13.45 7.11
CA VAL A 138 5.14 13.83 6.14
C VAL A 138 4.09 12.73 6.04
N VAL A 139 4.52 11.47 5.91
CA VAL A 139 3.58 10.35 5.82
C VAL A 139 2.86 10.11 7.15
N ALA A 140 3.50 10.32 8.29
CA ALA A 140 2.83 10.26 9.59
C ALA A 140 1.71 11.30 9.73
N ALA A 141 1.97 12.55 9.31
CA ALA A 141 0.95 13.60 9.29
C ALA A 141 -0.22 13.23 8.38
N LEU A 142 0.08 12.72 7.19
CA LEU A 142 -0.91 12.29 6.21
C LEU A 142 -1.71 11.08 6.71
N THR A 143 -1.04 10.10 7.33
CA THR A 143 -1.68 8.96 8.00
C THR A 143 -2.65 9.43 9.08
N ALA A 144 -2.26 10.40 9.91
CA ALA A 144 -3.14 10.98 10.94
C ALA A 144 -4.39 11.61 10.32
N VAL A 145 -4.25 12.38 9.23
CA VAL A 145 -5.39 12.98 8.51
C VAL A 145 -6.31 11.90 7.95
N VAL A 146 -5.75 10.88 7.29
CA VAL A 146 -6.53 9.76 6.72
C VAL A 146 -7.30 9.02 7.81
N LEU A 147 -6.65 8.67 8.94
CA LEU A 147 -7.28 7.96 10.04
C LEU A 147 -8.34 8.83 10.74
N ALA A 148 -8.07 10.13 10.94
CA ALA A 148 -9.04 11.07 11.48
C ALA A 148 -10.28 11.17 10.58
N ALA A 149 -10.11 11.26 9.27
CA ALA A 149 -11.22 11.26 8.32
C ALA A 149 -11.96 9.91 8.33
N TRP A 150 -11.22 8.79 8.33
CA TRP A 150 -11.80 7.44 8.29
C TRP A 150 -12.64 7.10 9.52
N PHE A 151 -12.12 7.35 10.70
CA PHE A 151 -12.79 7.04 11.97
C PHE A 151 -13.67 8.17 12.48
N GLY A 152 -13.33 9.45 12.22
CA GLY A 152 -14.07 10.62 12.70
C GLY A 152 -15.31 10.93 11.87
N ILE A 153 -15.20 10.97 10.54
CA ILE A 153 -16.35 11.21 9.65
C ILE A 153 -17.20 9.93 9.53
N GLY A 154 -16.57 8.77 9.56
CA GLY A 154 -17.20 7.47 9.44
C GLY A 154 -17.50 7.07 7.99
N ARG A 155 -17.43 5.75 7.72
CA ARG A 155 -17.54 5.16 6.38
C ARG A 155 -18.83 5.51 5.63
N GLN A 156 -19.94 5.64 6.34
CA GLN A 156 -21.24 5.95 5.71
C GLN A 156 -21.29 7.36 5.15
N ARG A 157 -20.73 8.34 5.86
CA ARG A 157 -20.69 9.75 5.42
C ARG A 157 -19.63 10.01 4.36
N LEU A 158 -18.49 9.32 4.42
CA LEU A 158 -17.45 9.39 3.38
C LEU A 158 -17.95 8.92 2.01
N GLY A 159 -18.86 7.95 2.00
CA GLY A 159 -19.41 7.39 0.78
C GLY A 159 -18.34 6.73 -0.11
N ARG A 160 -18.65 6.60 -1.41
CA ARG A 160 -17.71 6.02 -2.40
C ARG A 160 -16.56 6.98 -2.69
N VAL A 161 -16.88 8.21 -3.02
CA VAL A 161 -15.86 9.23 -3.39
C VAL A 161 -14.84 9.41 -2.28
N GLY A 162 -15.31 9.62 -1.04
CA GLY A 162 -14.40 9.79 0.10
C GLY A 162 -13.50 8.57 0.33
N PHE A 163 -14.04 7.35 0.15
CA PHE A 163 -13.24 6.13 0.22
C PHE A 163 -12.11 6.13 -0.82
N TYR A 164 -12.43 6.34 -2.11
CA TYR A 164 -11.45 6.30 -3.19
C TYR A 164 -10.39 7.41 -3.06
N LEU A 165 -10.77 8.60 -2.61
CA LEU A 165 -9.83 9.71 -2.38
C LEU A 165 -8.86 9.40 -1.22
N LEU A 166 -9.37 8.95 -0.07
CA LEU A 166 -8.52 8.56 1.06
C LEU A 166 -7.63 7.36 0.70
N PHE A 167 -8.17 6.43 -0.08
CA PHE A 167 -7.43 5.28 -0.58
C PHE A 167 -6.28 5.71 -1.51
N GLY A 168 -6.57 6.52 -2.52
CA GLY A 168 -5.56 7.04 -3.45
C GLY A 168 -4.46 7.83 -2.72
N LEU A 169 -4.84 8.67 -1.76
CA LEU A 169 -3.91 9.42 -0.92
C LEU A 169 -2.99 8.49 -0.11
N SER A 170 -3.57 7.47 0.55
CA SER A 170 -2.81 6.51 1.36
C SER A 170 -1.86 5.66 0.53
N VAL A 171 -2.33 5.13 -0.61
CA VAL A 171 -1.54 4.30 -1.52
C VAL A 171 -0.37 5.10 -2.10
N THR A 172 -0.63 6.31 -2.62
CA THR A 172 0.42 7.16 -3.23
C THR A 172 1.53 7.48 -2.24
N ALA A 173 1.17 7.84 -1.00
CA ALA A 173 2.16 8.13 0.04
C ALA A 173 2.96 6.89 0.45
N SER A 174 2.32 5.74 0.54
CA SER A 174 2.94 4.50 0.98
C SER A 174 3.85 3.89 -0.10
N VAL A 175 3.41 3.90 -1.37
CA VAL A 175 4.19 3.33 -2.49
C VAL A 175 5.57 3.96 -2.61
N GLN A 176 5.68 5.26 -2.42
CA GLN A 176 6.95 5.97 -2.50
C GLN A 176 7.93 5.61 -1.37
N MET A 177 7.44 5.08 -0.26
CA MET A 177 8.28 4.61 0.85
C MET A 177 8.65 3.14 0.72
N VAL A 178 7.66 2.30 0.43
CA VAL A 178 7.81 0.85 0.61
C VAL A 178 7.64 0.05 -0.68
N GLY A 179 7.25 0.69 -1.78
CA GLY A 179 7.04 0.07 -3.09
C GLY A 179 5.69 -0.63 -3.23
N VAL A 180 5.33 -0.92 -4.49
CA VAL A 180 4.00 -1.45 -4.87
C VAL A 180 3.72 -2.81 -4.22
N TYR A 181 4.69 -3.73 -4.25
CA TYR A 181 4.48 -5.09 -3.73
C TYR A 181 4.19 -5.10 -2.23
N LEU A 182 4.93 -4.30 -1.47
CA LEU A 182 4.77 -4.27 -0.02
C LEU A 182 3.50 -3.52 0.41
N VAL A 183 3.12 -2.47 -0.34
CA VAL A 183 1.84 -1.75 -0.14
C VAL A 183 0.67 -2.70 -0.37
N PHE A 184 0.63 -3.38 -1.52
CA PHE A 184 -0.41 -4.36 -1.85
C PHE A 184 -0.51 -5.47 -0.79
N SER A 185 0.64 -6.03 -0.38
CA SER A 185 0.68 -7.07 0.64
C SER A 185 0.16 -6.59 1.98
N SER A 186 0.51 -5.35 2.39
CA SER A 186 0.05 -4.72 3.63
C SER A 186 -1.46 -4.43 3.64
N LEU A 187 -2.05 -4.25 2.46
CA LEU A 187 -3.49 -4.07 2.30
C LEU A 187 -4.24 -5.41 2.38
N ILE A 188 -3.80 -6.39 1.58
CA ILE A 188 -4.59 -7.59 1.30
C ILE A 188 -4.32 -8.72 2.31
N ILE A 189 -3.07 -9.01 2.68
CA ILE A 189 -2.75 -10.14 3.54
C ILE A 189 -3.37 -9.99 4.94
N PRO A 190 -3.26 -8.85 5.65
CA PRO A 190 -3.91 -8.66 6.94
C PRO A 190 -5.44 -8.72 6.87
N ALA A 191 -6.03 -8.14 5.81
CA ALA A 191 -7.47 -8.17 5.60
C ALA A 191 -7.99 -9.59 5.35
N LEU A 192 -7.25 -10.36 4.54
CA LEU A 192 -7.58 -11.75 4.21
C LEU A 192 -7.41 -12.67 5.43
N ALA A 193 -6.33 -12.52 6.19
CA ALA A 193 -6.07 -13.29 7.41
C ALA A 193 -7.12 -13.07 8.49
N SER A 194 -7.72 -11.87 8.54
CA SER A 194 -8.74 -11.50 9.52
C SER A 194 -10.19 -11.64 9.01
N ARG A 195 -10.41 -12.15 7.78
CA ARG A 195 -11.75 -12.15 7.14
C ARG A 195 -12.82 -12.91 7.91
N ASN A 196 -12.45 -14.01 8.55
CA ASN A 196 -13.37 -14.88 9.30
C ASN A 196 -13.53 -14.46 10.77
N ALA A 197 -12.78 -13.45 11.23
CA ALA A 197 -12.86 -12.97 12.59
C ALA A 197 -14.20 -12.28 12.85
N THR A 198 -14.98 -12.81 13.78
CA THR A 198 -16.25 -12.21 14.22
C THR A 198 -16.03 -11.07 15.20
N ARG A 199 -14.98 -11.14 16.00
CA ARG A 199 -14.62 -10.15 17.02
C ARG A 199 -13.17 -9.68 16.78
N PHE A 200 -12.92 -8.38 16.95
CA PHE A 200 -11.58 -7.79 16.82
C PHE A 200 -10.91 -7.96 15.45
N ARG A 201 -11.70 -8.03 14.35
CA ARG A 201 -11.19 -8.19 12.98
C ARG A 201 -10.07 -7.20 12.65
N LEU A 202 -10.26 -5.92 12.98
CA LEU A 202 -9.27 -4.88 12.69
C LEU A 202 -8.01 -5.03 13.55
N ALA A 203 -8.14 -5.37 14.83
CA ALA A 203 -6.98 -5.61 15.70
C ALA A 203 -6.13 -6.78 15.19
N LYS A 204 -6.77 -7.85 14.69
CA LYS A 204 -6.05 -8.97 14.04
C LYS A 204 -5.34 -8.54 12.77
N ALA A 205 -5.99 -7.74 11.91
CA ALA A 205 -5.35 -7.19 10.73
C ALA A 205 -4.10 -6.37 11.10
N TYR A 206 -4.20 -5.51 12.11
CA TYR A 206 -3.05 -4.77 12.62
C TYR A 206 -1.95 -5.68 13.17
N ALA A 207 -2.30 -6.73 13.91
CA ALA A 207 -1.33 -7.68 14.45
C ALA A 207 -0.59 -8.42 13.31
N VAL A 208 -1.31 -8.91 12.30
CA VAL A 208 -0.70 -9.60 11.15
C VAL A 208 0.24 -8.66 10.40
N GLY A 209 -0.18 -7.44 10.09
CA GLY A 209 0.65 -6.45 9.41
C GLY A 209 1.87 -6.06 10.24
N GLY A 210 1.68 -5.66 11.50
CA GLY A 210 2.77 -5.23 12.39
C GLY A 210 3.80 -6.33 12.66
N LEU A 211 3.35 -7.57 12.93
CA LEU A 211 4.26 -8.72 13.10
C LEU A 211 4.96 -9.09 11.79
N GLY A 212 4.29 -8.98 10.64
CA GLY A 212 4.87 -9.19 9.33
C GLY A 212 6.05 -8.26 9.06
N TYR A 213 5.88 -6.96 9.34
CA TYR A 213 6.97 -5.98 9.24
C TYR A 213 8.09 -6.28 10.24
N LEU A 214 7.76 -6.54 11.50
CA LEU A 214 8.75 -6.81 12.55
C LEU A 214 9.61 -8.03 12.19
N PHE A 215 8.99 -9.16 11.94
CA PHE A 215 9.71 -10.40 11.62
C PHE A 215 10.43 -10.33 10.28
N GLY A 216 9.84 -9.66 9.27
CA GLY A 216 10.46 -9.47 7.98
C GLY A 216 11.71 -8.59 8.06
N LEU A 217 11.68 -7.48 8.79
CA LEU A 217 12.85 -6.62 9.02
C LEU A 217 13.96 -7.38 9.76
N VAL A 218 13.62 -8.11 10.81
CA VAL A 218 14.60 -8.92 11.55
C VAL A 218 15.20 -9.99 10.66
N ALA A 219 14.39 -10.73 9.91
CA ALA A 219 14.87 -11.77 9.01
C ALA A 219 15.73 -11.21 7.87
N SER A 220 15.34 -10.05 7.29
CA SER A 220 16.15 -9.38 6.28
C SER A 220 17.55 -9.06 6.78
N THR A 221 17.67 -8.57 8.00
CA THR A 221 18.95 -8.22 8.61
C THR A 221 19.79 -9.45 8.96
N LEU A 222 19.15 -10.52 9.45
CA LEU A 222 19.87 -11.74 9.86
C LEU A 222 20.40 -12.55 8.67
N PHE A 223 19.67 -12.54 7.54
CA PHE A 223 19.99 -13.36 6.38
C PHE A 223 20.47 -12.56 5.16
N ASP A 224 20.66 -11.25 5.29
CA ASP A 224 21.07 -10.33 4.22
C ASP A 224 20.19 -10.48 2.95
N LEU A 225 18.87 -10.49 3.15
CA LEU A 225 17.89 -10.71 2.09
C LEU A 225 17.18 -9.39 1.70
N PRO A 226 16.65 -9.29 0.45
CA PRO A 226 15.89 -8.12 -0.01
C PRO A 226 14.70 -7.82 0.90
N THR A 227 14.75 -6.70 1.61
CA THR A 227 13.87 -6.37 2.75
C THR A 227 12.39 -6.38 2.38
N GLY A 228 12.02 -5.72 1.26
CA GLY A 228 10.62 -5.69 0.83
C GLY A 228 10.05 -7.08 0.59
N ALA A 229 10.80 -7.94 -0.10
CA ALA A 229 10.37 -9.30 -0.41
C ALA A 229 10.22 -10.15 0.85
N ILE A 230 11.18 -10.08 1.79
CA ILE A 230 11.12 -10.91 2.99
C ILE A 230 10.00 -10.48 3.94
N ILE A 231 9.67 -9.18 4.00
CA ILE A 231 8.51 -8.68 4.75
C ILE A 231 7.20 -9.24 4.18
N VAL A 232 7.05 -9.30 2.86
CA VAL A 232 5.88 -9.90 2.21
C VAL A 232 5.72 -11.37 2.61
N TRP A 233 6.80 -12.16 2.56
CA TRP A 233 6.78 -13.56 2.97
C TRP A 233 6.51 -13.72 4.47
N ALA A 234 7.15 -12.93 5.32
CA ALA A 234 6.89 -12.93 6.76
C ALA A 234 5.43 -12.62 7.07
N MET A 235 4.86 -11.61 6.41
CA MET A 235 3.45 -11.24 6.56
C MET A 235 2.51 -12.37 6.10
N ALA A 236 2.84 -13.05 5.00
CA ALA A 236 2.07 -14.20 4.52
C ALA A 236 2.10 -15.37 5.51
N ILE A 237 3.26 -15.71 6.06
CA ILE A 237 3.41 -16.76 7.06
C ILE A 237 2.62 -16.41 8.32
N VAL A 238 2.76 -15.19 8.86
CA VAL A 238 2.00 -14.73 10.02
C VAL A 238 0.51 -14.80 9.73
N GLY A 239 0.08 -14.36 8.54
CA GLY A 239 -1.33 -14.41 8.13
C GLY A 239 -1.90 -15.83 8.06
N ILE A 240 -1.13 -16.80 7.56
CA ILE A 240 -1.50 -18.22 7.54
C ILE A 240 -1.64 -18.75 8.96
N VAL A 241 -0.67 -18.47 9.84
CA VAL A 241 -0.71 -18.91 11.25
C VAL A 241 -1.95 -18.37 11.94
N PHE A 242 -2.24 -17.07 11.84
CA PHE A 242 -3.44 -16.48 12.42
C PHE A 242 -4.74 -17.09 11.88
N SER A 243 -4.81 -17.35 10.57
CA SER A 243 -5.98 -17.97 9.94
C SER A 243 -6.18 -19.42 10.38
N SER A 244 -5.10 -20.16 10.62
CA SER A 244 -5.12 -21.56 11.07
C SER A 244 -5.59 -21.68 12.51
N LEU A 245 -5.11 -20.78 13.39
CA LEU A 245 -5.53 -20.74 14.79
C LEU A 245 -7.03 -20.43 14.94
N GLU A 246 -7.59 -19.59 14.07
CA GLU A 246 -9.04 -19.31 14.07
C GLU A 246 -9.89 -20.53 13.66
N ARG A 247 -9.40 -21.36 12.75
CA ARG A 247 -10.11 -22.57 12.34
C ARG A 247 -10.10 -23.65 13.42
N ALA A 248 -9.04 -23.67 14.24
CA ALA A 248 -8.87 -24.62 15.34
C ALA A 248 -9.69 -24.22 16.59
N ALA A 249 -10.11 -22.96 16.74
CA ALA A 249 -10.92 -22.51 17.85
C ALA A 249 -12.36 -23.09 17.75
N PRO A 250 -12.91 -23.70 18.82
CA PRO A 250 -14.28 -24.20 18.83
C PRO A 250 -15.26 -23.06 18.52
N ARG A 251 -16.14 -23.25 17.54
CA ARG A 251 -17.24 -22.30 17.30
C ARG A 251 -18.13 -22.33 18.53
N PRO A 252 -18.48 -21.17 19.13
CA PRO A 252 -19.47 -21.15 20.19
C PRO A 252 -20.73 -21.80 19.65
N ALA A 253 -21.27 -22.79 20.40
CA ALA A 253 -22.54 -23.41 20.10
C ALA A 253 -23.62 -22.31 20.10
N THR A 254 -24.23 -22.09 18.95
CA THR A 254 -25.38 -21.19 18.75
C THR A 254 -26.62 -21.83 19.32
#